data_39dd3912181ee4559df3435310ae7573
#
_entry.id   39dd3912181ee4559df3435310ae7573
#
_cell.length_a   1.000
_cell.length_b   1.000
_cell.length_c   1.000
_cell.angle_alpha   90.00
_cell.angle_beta   90.00
_cell.angle_gamma   90.00
#
_symmetry.space_group_name_H-M   'P 1'
#
loop_
_entity.id
_entity.type
_entity.pdbx_description
1 polymer ?
#
loop_
_entity_poly.entity_id
_entity_poly.type
_entity_poly.pdbx_seq_one_letter_code
_entity_poly.pdbx_strand_id
1 'polypeptide(L)'
;MSQLANPPKKKLTTSAMIASIAAEGQPTKPAPFGHALNSLTKDRDDIVGLSADLSKYTDLHIFAKENPDKFFQMGMAEQLLMSAAAGLAREGFVPFATTYAVFASRRAYDFICMAIAEDNLNVKIVAALPGLTTGYGPSHQATDDIAIFRAMPNLMVIDPCDALEIEQAIPQIAAHNGPVYMRLLRGQVPLVLDKYNYQSKLGKAQVIKPGK
;
A
#
# COMPACT_ATOMS: atom_id res chain seq x y z
N MET A 1 -10.13 47.96 0.85
CA MET A 1 -9.82 46.58 0.38
C MET A 1 -8.71 46.06 1.29
N SER A 2 -9.06 45.26 2.31
CA SER A 2 -8.09 44.67 3.22
C SER A 2 -7.37 43.52 2.51
N GLN A 3 -6.06 43.64 2.37
CA GLN A 3 -5.20 42.54 1.93
C GLN A 3 -5.30 41.42 2.98
N LEU A 4 -5.94 40.30 2.61
CA LEU A 4 -5.88 39.07 3.38
C LEU A 4 -4.40 38.63 3.37
N ALA A 5 -3.71 38.83 4.50
CA ALA A 5 -2.36 38.34 4.70
C ALA A 5 -2.37 36.80 4.55
N ASN A 6 -1.63 36.28 3.58
CA ASN A 6 -1.44 34.84 3.43
C ASN A 6 -0.86 34.29 4.75
N PRO A 7 -1.43 33.23 5.32
CA PRO A 7 -0.86 32.60 6.50
C PRO A 7 0.56 32.17 6.19
N PRO A 8 1.49 32.25 7.16
CA PRO A 8 2.86 31.85 6.95
C PRO A 8 2.93 30.41 6.46
N LYS A 9 3.56 30.20 5.30
CA LYS A 9 3.79 28.85 4.75
C LYS A 9 4.62 28.07 5.78
N LYS A 10 3.99 27.12 6.47
CA LYS A 10 4.69 26.18 7.34
C LYS A 10 5.75 25.49 6.49
N LYS A 11 7.04 25.68 6.79
CA LYS A 11 8.12 24.92 6.14
C LYS A 11 7.84 23.45 6.44
N LEU A 12 7.53 22.64 5.42
CA LEU A 12 7.51 21.20 5.54
C LEU A 12 8.91 20.75 5.93
N THR A 13 9.10 20.34 7.17
CA THR A 13 10.38 19.87 7.71
C THR A 13 10.77 18.49 7.23
N THR A 14 9.88 17.83 6.50
CA THR A 14 10.11 16.54 5.83
C THR A 14 10.09 16.74 4.32
N SER A 15 10.94 16.02 3.59
CA SER A 15 10.83 15.99 2.13
C SER A 15 9.41 15.57 1.78
N ALA A 16 8.85 16.13 0.69
CA ALA A 16 7.51 15.73 0.18
C ALA A 16 7.40 14.21 -0.02
N MET A 17 8.52 13.51 0.00
CA MET A 17 8.66 12.06 -0.15
C MET A 17 8.38 11.27 1.15
N ILE A 18 8.29 11.93 2.32
CA ILE A 18 8.04 11.31 3.62
C ILE A 18 6.92 12.09 4.33
N ALA A 19 5.84 12.37 3.61
CA ALA A 19 4.71 13.06 4.21
C ALA A 19 4.01 12.13 5.22
N SER A 20 4.08 12.48 6.50
CA SER A 20 3.15 11.94 7.49
C SER A 20 1.83 12.69 7.38
N ILE A 21 0.73 11.97 7.39
CA ILE A 21 -0.62 12.55 7.49
C ILE A 21 -1.06 12.73 8.95
N ALA A 22 -0.21 12.35 9.91
CA ALA A 22 -0.50 12.49 11.33
C ALA A 22 -0.61 13.97 11.74
N ALA A 23 -1.58 14.26 12.58
CA ALA A 23 -1.68 15.55 13.25
C ALA A 23 -0.52 15.76 14.25
N GLU A 24 -0.26 17.01 14.62
CA GLU A 24 0.74 17.32 15.64
C GLU A 24 0.40 16.63 16.97
N GLY A 25 1.37 15.90 17.55
CA GLY A 25 1.19 15.15 18.79
C GLY A 25 0.40 13.82 18.64
N GLN A 26 -0.05 13.47 17.47
CA GLN A 26 -0.71 12.17 17.23
C GLN A 26 0.31 11.04 17.28
N PRO A 27 0.04 9.93 18.00
CA PRO A 27 0.88 8.75 17.98
C PRO A 27 1.02 8.19 16.56
N THR A 28 2.23 7.79 16.21
CA THR A 28 2.53 7.19 14.90
C THR A 28 3.32 5.92 15.07
N LYS A 29 3.29 5.06 14.05
CA LYS A 29 4.14 3.90 13.92
C LYS A 29 4.95 3.98 12.63
N PRO A 30 6.27 3.75 12.69
CA PRO A 30 7.11 3.82 11.49
C PRO A 30 6.91 2.59 10.60
N ALA A 31 6.71 2.81 9.32
CA ALA A 31 6.73 1.81 8.25
C ALA A 31 5.99 0.49 8.57
N PRO A 32 4.71 0.52 9.01
CA PRO A 32 4.00 -0.66 9.49
C PRO A 32 3.95 -1.78 8.45
N PHE A 33 3.79 -1.45 7.17
CA PHE A 33 3.80 -2.42 6.07
C PHE A 33 5.14 -3.17 5.98
N GLY A 34 6.25 -2.44 5.90
CA GLY A 34 7.57 -3.07 5.71
C GLY A 34 7.94 -4.00 6.87
N HIS A 35 7.63 -3.60 8.11
CA HIS A 35 7.87 -4.43 9.29
C HIS A 35 6.95 -5.65 9.35
N ALA A 36 5.66 -5.49 9.06
CA ALA A 36 4.71 -6.61 9.03
C ALA A 36 5.08 -7.63 7.95
N LEU A 37 5.42 -7.17 6.74
CA LEU A 37 5.84 -8.04 5.66
C LEU A 37 7.13 -8.80 6.00
N ASN A 38 8.12 -8.10 6.55
CA ASN A 38 9.36 -8.75 6.98
C ASN A 38 9.13 -9.81 8.07
N SER A 39 8.16 -9.58 8.94
CA SER A 39 7.82 -10.57 9.98
C SER A 39 7.24 -11.86 9.42
N LEU A 40 6.53 -11.82 8.30
CA LEU A 40 5.97 -13.00 7.65
C LEU A 40 7.03 -13.94 7.10
N THR A 41 8.19 -13.43 6.69
CA THR A 41 9.25 -14.26 6.09
C THR A 41 9.93 -15.21 7.07
N LYS A 42 9.65 -15.05 8.38
CA LYS A 42 10.14 -15.98 9.41
C LYS A 42 9.49 -17.36 9.32
N ASP A 43 8.26 -17.40 8.84
CA ASP A 43 7.43 -18.61 8.79
C ASP A 43 6.99 -18.96 7.36
N ARG A 44 7.36 -18.12 6.36
CA ARG A 44 6.92 -18.23 4.96
C ARG A 44 8.04 -17.95 3.98
N ASP A 45 8.45 -18.97 3.26
CA ASP A 45 9.51 -18.88 2.24
C ASP A 45 9.02 -18.41 0.87
N ASP A 46 7.71 -18.45 0.64
CA ASP A 46 7.05 -18.12 -0.62
C ASP A 46 6.81 -16.60 -0.81
N ILE A 47 7.06 -15.77 0.21
CA ILE A 47 6.90 -14.31 0.12
C ILE A 47 8.06 -13.69 -0.65
N VAL A 48 7.74 -12.93 -1.69
CA VAL A 48 8.71 -12.14 -2.46
C VAL A 48 8.24 -10.68 -2.61
N GLY A 49 9.18 -9.75 -2.68
CA GLY A 49 8.90 -8.32 -2.79
C GLY A 49 9.38 -7.75 -4.12
N LEU A 50 8.53 -6.99 -4.82
CA LEU A 50 8.89 -6.32 -6.07
C LEU A 50 8.63 -4.82 -5.97
N SER A 51 9.48 -4.02 -6.59
CA SER A 51 9.34 -2.55 -6.58
C SER A 51 9.54 -1.95 -7.97
N ALA A 52 8.72 -0.94 -8.31
CA ALA A 52 8.93 -0.07 -9.46
C ALA A 52 9.80 1.15 -9.10
N ASP A 53 11.02 0.90 -8.60
CA ASP A 53 12.00 1.90 -8.14
C ASP A 53 11.50 2.82 -7.00
N LEU A 54 10.58 2.31 -6.20
CA LEU A 54 9.95 3.06 -5.11
C LEU A 54 10.06 2.36 -3.75
N SER A 55 10.99 1.40 -3.57
CA SER A 55 11.07 0.57 -2.36
C SER A 55 11.14 1.40 -1.07
N LYS A 56 11.91 2.51 -1.07
CA LYS A 56 12.00 3.43 0.06
C LYS A 56 10.70 4.21 0.28
N TYR A 57 9.95 4.43 -0.79
CA TYR A 57 8.72 5.25 -0.78
C TYR A 57 7.44 4.43 -0.62
N THR A 58 7.59 3.12 -0.50
CA THR A 58 6.54 2.16 -0.18
C THR A 58 6.86 1.33 1.06
N ASP A 59 7.89 1.74 1.84
CA ASP A 59 8.42 1.03 3.00
C ASP A 59 8.94 -0.40 2.72
N LEU A 60 8.93 -0.86 1.46
CA LEU A 60 9.42 -2.19 1.06
C LEU A 60 10.95 -2.35 1.23
N HIS A 61 11.68 -1.24 1.35
CA HIS A 61 13.14 -1.27 1.60
C HIS A 61 13.52 -2.02 2.88
N ILE A 62 12.62 -2.10 3.87
CA ILE A 62 12.83 -2.87 5.10
C ILE A 62 12.90 -4.36 4.77
N PHE A 63 11.93 -4.86 4.00
CA PHE A 63 11.93 -6.22 3.49
C PHE A 63 13.17 -6.50 2.62
N ALA A 64 13.49 -5.61 1.68
CA ALA A 64 14.61 -5.74 0.75
C ALA A 64 15.96 -5.87 1.46
N LYS A 65 16.15 -5.16 2.58
CA LYS A 65 17.37 -5.20 3.38
C LYS A 65 17.57 -6.56 4.06
N GLU A 66 16.51 -7.12 4.62
CA GLU A 66 16.56 -8.36 5.40
C GLU A 66 16.42 -9.62 4.50
N ASN A 67 15.86 -9.47 3.29
CA ASN A 67 15.60 -10.55 2.34
C ASN A 67 16.09 -10.19 0.92
N PRO A 68 17.39 -9.92 0.71
CA PRO A 68 17.89 -9.44 -0.57
C PRO A 68 17.66 -10.42 -1.72
N ASP A 69 17.70 -11.72 -1.45
CA ASP A 69 17.48 -12.78 -2.46
C ASP A 69 16.01 -12.97 -2.86
N LYS A 70 15.07 -12.35 -2.10
CA LYS A 70 13.64 -12.38 -2.34
C LYS A 70 13.10 -11.01 -2.79
N PHE A 71 13.97 -10.06 -3.07
CA PHE A 71 13.62 -8.71 -3.50
C PHE A 71 14.03 -8.46 -4.96
N PHE A 72 13.10 -7.95 -5.76
CA PHE A 72 13.29 -7.65 -7.18
C PHE A 72 12.99 -6.18 -7.49
N GLN A 73 14.00 -5.49 -8.01
CA GLN A 73 13.85 -4.12 -8.49
C GLN A 73 13.53 -4.13 -9.98
N MET A 74 12.34 -3.66 -10.35
CA MET A 74 11.84 -3.71 -11.73
C MET A 74 12.05 -2.40 -12.50
N GLY A 75 12.57 -1.35 -11.85
CA GLY A 75 12.65 -0.01 -12.43
C GLY A 75 11.28 0.68 -12.49
N MET A 76 11.24 1.90 -13.04
CA MET A 76 9.99 2.66 -13.22
C MET A 76 9.17 2.11 -14.41
N ALA A 77 8.79 0.83 -14.32
CA ALA A 77 8.10 0.06 -15.36
C ALA A 77 6.96 -0.76 -14.73
N GLU A 78 5.86 -0.09 -14.39
CA GLU A 78 4.77 -0.68 -13.64
C GLU A 78 4.08 -1.84 -14.38
N GLN A 79 4.05 -1.80 -15.72
CA GLN A 79 3.55 -2.92 -16.52
C GLN A 79 4.44 -4.16 -16.35
N LEU A 80 5.76 -3.99 -16.40
CA LEU A 80 6.73 -5.08 -16.16
C LEU A 80 6.63 -5.58 -14.73
N LEU A 81 6.49 -4.68 -13.73
CA LEU A 81 6.29 -5.03 -12.33
C LEU A 81 5.11 -6.01 -12.16
N MET A 82 3.96 -5.69 -12.75
CA MET A 82 2.76 -6.52 -12.62
C MET A 82 2.88 -7.83 -13.39
N SER A 83 3.46 -7.82 -14.58
CA SER A 83 3.70 -9.05 -15.35
C SER A 83 4.69 -9.99 -14.65
N ALA A 84 5.77 -9.45 -14.07
CA ALA A 84 6.73 -10.24 -13.31
C ALA A 84 6.10 -10.84 -12.04
N ALA A 85 5.29 -10.05 -11.32
CA ALA A 85 4.54 -10.54 -10.17
C ALA A 85 3.57 -11.67 -10.56
N ALA A 86 2.87 -11.54 -11.70
CA ALA A 86 2.01 -12.59 -12.24
C ALA A 86 2.80 -13.89 -12.53
N GLY A 87 3.98 -13.76 -13.15
CA GLY A 87 4.87 -14.90 -13.41
C GLY A 87 5.30 -15.61 -12.13
N LEU A 88 5.74 -14.86 -11.13
CA LEU A 88 6.13 -15.42 -9.82
C LEU A 88 4.96 -16.09 -9.10
N ALA A 89 3.74 -15.53 -9.20
CA ALA A 89 2.57 -16.15 -8.61
C ALA A 89 2.20 -17.48 -9.28
N ARG A 90 2.45 -17.65 -10.58
CA ARG A 90 2.27 -18.92 -11.32
C ARG A 90 3.27 -19.98 -10.88
N GLU A 91 4.47 -19.57 -10.43
CA GLU A 91 5.50 -20.44 -9.86
C GLU A 91 5.28 -20.75 -8.36
N GLY A 92 4.15 -20.32 -7.79
CA GLY A 92 3.76 -20.64 -6.42
C GLY A 92 4.22 -19.64 -5.36
N PHE A 93 4.84 -18.54 -5.75
CA PHE A 93 5.18 -17.46 -4.82
C PHE A 93 3.97 -16.56 -4.50
N VAL A 94 4.08 -15.80 -3.43
CA VAL A 94 3.14 -14.73 -3.06
C VAL A 94 3.84 -13.38 -3.19
N PRO A 95 3.85 -12.78 -4.39
CA PRO A 95 4.53 -11.53 -4.64
C PRO A 95 3.76 -10.34 -4.06
N PHE A 96 4.49 -9.49 -3.34
CA PHE A 96 4.08 -8.16 -2.92
C PHE A 96 4.68 -7.13 -3.88
N ALA A 97 3.89 -6.69 -4.86
CA ALA A 97 4.29 -5.72 -5.88
C ALA A 97 3.96 -4.30 -5.42
N THR A 98 4.98 -3.42 -5.33
CA THR A 98 4.79 -2.09 -4.76
C THR A 98 5.13 -0.97 -5.75
N THR A 99 4.25 0.02 -5.80
CA THR A 99 4.40 1.28 -6.52
C THR A 99 3.49 2.35 -5.91
N TYR A 100 3.32 3.52 -6.55
CA TYR A 100 2.29 4.47 -6.14
C TYR A 100 0.92 4.09 -6.70
N ALA A 101 -0.13 4.45 -5.95
CA ALA A 101 -1.51 4.10 -6.28
C ALA A 101 -1.94 4.61 -7.68
N VAL A 102 -1.54 5.84 -8.03
CA VAL A 102 -1.82 6.40 -9.34
C VAL A 102 -1.14 5.64 -10.48
N PHE A 103 0.04 5.09 -10.24
CA PHE A 103 0.79 4.37 -11.27
C PHE A 103 0.32 2.91 -11.40
N ALA A 104 -0.02 2.27 -10.29
CA ALA A 104 -0.67 0.97 -10.33
C ALA A 104 -1.98 1.03 -11.11
N SER A 105 -2.84 2.02 -10.80
CA SER A 105 -4.16 2.12 -11.40
C SER A 105 -4.17 2.58 -12.86
N ARG A 106 -3.34 3.56 -13.22
CA ARG A 106 -3.41 4.16 -14.57
C ARG A 106 -2.42 3.57 -15.56
N ARG A 107 -1.19 3.24 -15.11
CA ARG A 107 -0.15 2.72 -16.01
C ARG A 107 -0.21 1.21 -16.19
N ALA A 108 -0.54 0.47 -15.13
CA ALA A 108 -0.50 -0.98 -15.13
C ALA A 108 -1.89 -1.64 -15.17
N TYR A 109 -2.97 -0.88 -15.35
CA TYR A 109 -4.35 -1.39 -15.29
C TYR A 109 -4.55 -2.63 -16.15
N ASP A 110 -4.21 -2.56 -17.43
CA ASP A 110 -4.39 -3.66 -18.37
C ASP A 110 -3.59 -4.90 -17.97
N PHE A 111 -2.36 -4.71 -17.51
CA PHE A 111 -1.51 -5.81 -17.03
C PHE A 111 -2.01 -6.44 -15.74
N ILE A 112 -2.63 -5.66 -14.85
CA ILE A 112 -3.31 -6.21 -13.67
C ILE A 112 -4.55 -6.99 -14.09
N CYS A 113 -5.34 -6.45 -15.00
CA CYS A 113 -6.55 -7.10 -15.50
C CYS A 113 -6.23 -8.44 -16.16
N MET A 114 -5.39 -8.42 -17.19
CA MET A 114 -5.12 -9.57 -18.07
C MET A 114 -4.16 -10.59 -17.48
N ALA A 115 -3.11 -10.13 -16.78
CA ALA A 115 -2.09 -11.05 -16.30
C ALA A 115 -2.34 -11.57 -14.87
N ILE A 116 -3.13 -10.87 -14.07
CA ILE A 116 -3.32 -11.17 -12.65
C ILE A 116 -4.78 -11.52 -12.33
N ALA A 117 -5.71 -10.60 -12.64
CA ALA A 117 -7.08 -10.72 -12.17
C ALA A 117 -7.88 -11.77 -12.97
N GLU A 118 -7.67 -11.89 -14.28
CA GLU A 118 -8.34 -12.87 -15.13
C GLU A 118 -8.10 -14.30 -14.64
N ASP A 119 -6.85 -14.64 -14.31
CA ASP A 119 -6.46 -15.96 -13.81
C ASP A 119 -6.56 -16.09 -12.27
N ASN A 120 -7.09 -15.09 -11.59
CA ASN A 120 -7.21 -15.03 -10.13
C ASN A 120 -5.88 -15.33 -9.40
N LEU A 121 -4.77 -14.78 -9.89
CA LEU A 121 -3.43 -15.06 -9.35
C LEU A 121 -3.21 -14.42 -7.97
N ASN A 122 -2.41 -15.11 -7.15
CA ASN A 122 -2.14 -14.72 -5.78
C ASN A 122 -1.12 -13.58 -5.65
N VAL A 123 -1.41 -12.42 -6.25
CA VAL A 123 -0.56 -11.22 -6.25
C VAL A 123 -1.10 -10.16 -5.28
N LYS A 124 -0.21 -9.57 -4.47
CA LYS A 124 -0.54 -8.48 -3.54
C LYS A 124 0.02 -7.17 -4.07
N ILE A 125 -0.85 -6.32 -4.61
CA ILE A 125 -0.50 -4.99 -5.12
C ILE A 125 -0.64 -4.01 -3.97
N VAL A 126 0.48 -3.52 -3.44
CA VAL A 126 0.49 -2.57 -2.32
C VAL A 126 0.94 -1.20 -2.81
N ALA A 127 0.00 -0.26 -2.81
CA ALA A 127 0.13 0.99 -3.54
C ALA A 127 0.12 2.22 -2.63
N ALA A 128 1.27 2.88 -2.53
CA ALA A 128 1.44 4.06 -1.68
C ALA A 128 0.86 5.35 -2.30
N LEU A 129 0.74 6.37 -1.49
CA LEU A 129 0.20 7.69 -1.85
C LEU A 129 -1.24 7.65 -2.41
N PRO A 130 -2.18 6.98 -1.73
CA PRO A 130 -3.57 6.96 -2.17
C PRO A 130 -4.22 8.35 -2.03
N GLY A 131 -5.17 8.64 -2.90
CA GLY A 131 -5.96 9.87 -2.85
C GLY A 131 -5.10 11.13 -2.90
N LEU A 132 -5.30 12.04 -1.96
CA LEU A 132 -4.63 13.34 -1.85
C LEU A 132 -3.46 13.35 -0.85
N THR A 133 -2.93 12.19 -0.46
CA THR A 133 -1.90 12.06 0.59
C THR A 133 -0.49 12.47 0.15
N THR A 134 -0.34 13.08 -1.02
CA THR A 134 0.93 13.59 -1.53
C THR A 134 0.86 15.03 -1.97
N GLY A 135 1.94 15.77 -1.77
CA GLY A 135 2.12 17.14 -2.23
C GLY A 135 2.62 17.30 -3.68
N TYR A 136 2.82 16.20 -4.42
CA TYR A 136 3.34 16.26 -5.80
C TYR A 136 2.32 16.71 -6.85
N GLY A 137 1.07 16.94 -6.46
CA GLY A 137 0.00 17.37 -7.35
C GLY A 137 -0.64 16.22 -8.14
N PRO A 138 -1.50 16.56 -9.14
CA PRO A 138 -2.40 15.61 -9.81
C PRO A 138 -1.71 14.41 -10.48
N SER A 139 -0.45 14.56 -10.87
CA SER A 139 0.33 13.47 -11.49
C SER A 139 0.62 12.30 -10.53
N HIS A 140 0.54 12.55 -9.22
CA HIS A 140 0.82 11.57 -8.17
C HIS A 140 -0.38 11.30 -7.24
N GLN A 141 -1.51 11.95 -7.47
CA GLN A 141 -2.73 11.82 -6.67
C GLN A 141 -3.68 10.79 -7.28
N ALA A 142 -3.90 9.70 -6.56
CA ALA A 142 -4.79 8.62 -7.00
C ALA A 142 -6.21 8.85 -6.46
N THR A 143 -7.00 9.61 -7.20
CA THR A 143 -8.38 9.95 -6.84
C THR A 143 -9.43 9.02 -7.45
N ASP A 144 -9.02 8.19 -8.41
CA ASP A 144 -9.86 7.30 -9.21
C ASP A 144 -9.54 5.81 -9.08
N ASP A 145 -8.49 5.46 -8.36
CA ASP A 145 -7.97 4.09 -8.22
C ASP A 145 -9.01 3.11 -7.65
N ILE A 146 -9.75 3.49 -6.62
CA ILE A 146 -10.82 2.64 -6.05
C ILE A 146 -11.91 2.37 -7.08
N ALA A 147 -12.35 3.42 -7.81
CA ALA A 147 -13.39 3.28 -8.83
C ALA A 147 -12.96 2.33 -9.96
N ILE A 148 -11.70 2.48 -10.41
CA ILE A 148 -11.09 1.64 -11.45
C ILE A 148 -11.02 0.17 -10.98
N PHE A 149 -10.49 -0.08 -9.80
CA PHE A 149 -10.24 -1.45 -9.33
C PHE A 149 -11.48 -2.15 -8.78
N ARG A 150 -12.50 -1.42 -8.31
CA ARG A 150 -13.76 -2.04 -7.89
C ARG A 150 -14.54 -2.68 -9.04
N ALA A 151 -14.29 -2.26 -10.27
CA ALA A 151 -14.90 -2.86 -11.45
C ALA A 151 -14.18 -4.15 -11.92
N MET A 152 -12.99 -4.42 -11.38
CA MET A 152 -12.16 -5.56 -11.80
C MET A 152 -12.59 -6.85 -11.09
N PRO A 153 -12.99 -7.90 -11.82
CA PRO A 153 -13.33 -9.18 -11.22
C PRO A 153 -12.17 -9.79 -10.44
N ASN A 154 -12.46 -10.60 -9.45
CA ASN A 154 -11.51 -11.31 -8.58
C ASN A 154 -10.63 -10.41 -7.70
N LEU A 155 -10.49 -9.12 -7.99
CA LEU A 155 -9.60 -8.22 -7.24
C LEU A 155 -10.25 -7.75 -5.93
N MET A 156 -9.68 -8.14 -4.81
CA MET A 156 -10.03 -7.58 -3.50
C MET A 156 -9.40 -6.20 -3.33
N VAL A 157 -10.20 -5.20 -2.94
CA VAL A 157 -9.73 -3.83 -2.67
C VAL A 157 -9.76 -3.56 -1.16
N ILE A 158 -8.62 -3.10 -0.59
CA ILE A 158 -8.46 -2.80 0.82
C ILE A 158 -7.88 -1.39 0.98
N ASP A 159 -8.44 -0.62 1.90
CA ASP A 159 -7.98 0.73 2.25
C ASP A 159 -7.83 0.87 3.77
N PRO A 160 -6.71 0.42 4.36
CA PRO A 160 -6.48 0.51 5.80
C PRO A 160 -6.42 1.96 6.27
N CYS A 161 -7.09 2.27 7.38
CA CYS A 161 -7.17 3.63 7.89
C CYS A 161 -5.98 4.06 8.75
N ASP A 162 -5.22 3.13 9.33
CA ASP A 162 -4.12 3.44 10.25
C ASP A 162 -3.03 2.36 10.27
N ALA A 163 -2.00 2.57 11.11
CA ALA A 163 -0.87 1.66 11.24
C ALA A 163 -1.28 0.27 11.78
N LEU A 164 -2.21 0.22 12.73
CA LEU A 164 -2.66 -1.04 13.33
C LEU A 164 -3.40 -1.90 12.31
N GLU A 165 -4.26 -1.28 11.51
CA GLU A 165 -5.01 -1.98 10.48
C GLU A 165 -4.10 -2.48 9.35
N ILE A 166 -3.08 -1.69 8.94
CA ILE A 166 -2.06 -2.15 8.00
C ILE A 166 -1.38 -3.42 8.52
N GLU A 167 -0.86 -3.41 9.73
CA GLU A 167 -0.16 -4.56 10.31
C GLU A 167 -1.02 -5.81 10.40
N GLN A 168 -2.29 -5.65 10.80
CA GLN A 168 -3.22 -6.76 10.90
C GLN A 168 -3.69 -7.27 9.53
N ALA A 169 -3.74 -6.41 8.50
CA ALA A 169 -4.14 -6.80 7.16
C ALA A 169 -3.07 -7.64 6.43
N ILE A 170 -1.78 -7.35 6.65
CA ILE A 170 -0.70 -8.02 5.90
C ILE A 170 -0.73 -9.54 6.00
N PRO A 171 -0.79 -10.18 7.17
CA PRO A 171 -0.89 -11.64 7.25
C PRO A 171 -2.18 -12.17 6.64
N GLN A 172 -3.28 -11.45 6.74
CA GLN A 172 -4.57 -11.87 6.19
C GLN A 172 -4.56 -11.85 4.66
N ILE A 173 -4.02 -10.77 4.04
CA ILE A 173 -3.92 -10.72 2.57
C ILE A 173 -2.90 -11.73 2.04
N ALA A 174 -1.82 -11.99 2.77
CA ALA A 174 -0.86 -13.02 2.39
C ALA A 174 -1.49 -14.43 2.40
N ALA A 175 -2.43 -14.70 3.30
CA ALA A 175 -3.18 -15.95 3.39
C ALA A 175 -4.36 -16.03 2.40
N HIS A 176 -4.83 -14.91 1.86
CA HIS A 176 -5.91 -14.89 0.87
C HIS A 176 -5.41 -15.41 -0.48
N ASN A 177 -6.08 -16.41 -1.02
CA ASN A 177 -5.77 -16.96 -2.34
C ASN A 177 -6.50 -16.15 -3.43
N GLY A 178 -5.80 -15.26 -4.08
CA GLY A 178 -6.33 -14.36 -5.10
C GLY A 178 -5.67 -12.98 -5.05
N PRO A 179 -5.94 -12.13 -6.06
CA PRO A 179 -5.33 -10.81 -6.16
C PRO A 179 -5.91 -9.83 -5.14
N VAL A 180 -5.03 -9.00 -4.60
CA VAL A 180 -5.40 -7.93 -3.66
C VAL A 180 -4.78 -6.62 -4.11
N TYR A 181 -5.56 -5.56 -4.14
CA TYR A 181 -5.10 -4.19 -4.21
C TYR A 181 -5.26 -3.55 -2.83
N MET A 182 -4.15 -3.17 -2.20
CA MET A 182 -4.14 -2.48 -0.91
C MET A 182 -3.57 -1.08 -1.05
N ARG A 183 -4.35 -0.07 -0.66
CA ARG A 183 -3.87 1.30 -0.51
C ARG A 183 -2.96 1.40 0.71
N LEU A 184 -1.85 2.11 0.61
CA LEU A 184 -0.83 2.14 1.65
C LEU A 184 -0.57 3.57 2.15
N LEU A 185 -0.82 3.79 3.42
CA LEU A 185 -0.19 4.85 4.20
C LEU A 185 1.23 4.40 4.60
N ARG A 186 2.21 5.27 4.46
CA ARG A 186 3.64 4.93 4.60
C ARG A 186 4.39 5.87 5.52
N GLY A 187 5.62 5.50 5.85
CA GLY A 187 6.50 6.30 6.71
C GLY A 187 5.97 6.33 8.14
N GLN A 188 5.73 7.51 8.70
CA GLN A 188 5.14 7.67 10.03
C GLN A 188 3.62 7.62 9.93
N VAL A 189 3.03 6.45 10.12
CA VAL A 189 1.59 6.22 9.98
C VAL A 189 0.87 6.43 11.30
N PRO A 190 -0.24 7.21 11.32
CA PRO A 190 -1.00 7.45 12.55
C PRO A 190 -1.49 6.17 13.21
N LEU A 191 -1.63 6.20 14.53
CA LEU A 191 -2.39 5.24 15.33
C LEU A 191 -3.71 5.87 15.74
N VAL A 192 -4.81 5.23 15.39
CA VAL A 192 -6.19 5.68 15.64
C VAL A 192 -7.02 4.59 16.30
N LEU A 193 -6.84 3.35 15.85
CA LEU A 193 -7.65 2.20 16.25
C LEU A 193 -7.15 1.49 17.51
N ASP A 194 -5.95 1.79 17.98
CA ASP A 194 -5.30 1.22 19.15
C ASP A 194 -6.14 1.32 20.43
N LYS A 195 -6.88 2.43 20.58
CA LYS A 195 -7.75 2.71 21.75
C LYS A 195 -9.11 1.98 21.72
N TYR A 196 -9.43 1.24 20.66
CA TYR A 196 -10.74 0.61 20.47
C TYR A 196 -10.73 -0.91 20.60
N ASN A 197 -9.61 -1.52 20.99
CA ASN A 197 -9.43 -2.98 20.97
C ASN A 197 -9.79 -3.58 19.58
N TYR A 198 -9.38 -2.87 18.52
CA TYR A 198 -9.72 -3.19 17.15
C TYR A 198 -9.05 -4.47 16.67
N GLN A 199 -9.83 -5.34 16.03
CA GLN A 199 -9.35 -6.57 15.40
C GLN A 199 -9.80 -6.59 13.93
N SER A 200 -8.88 -6.30 13.02
CA SER A 200 -9.17 -6.35 11.58
C SER A 200 -9.53 -7.76 11.15
N LYS A 201 -10.62 -7.88 10.40
CA LYS A 201 -11.01 -9.12 9.73
C LYS A 201 -11.50 -8.79 8.34
N LEU A 202 -10.81 -9.30 7.33
CA LEU A 202 -11.16 -9.04 5.93
C LEU A 202 -12.63 -9.40 5.64
N GLY A 203 -13.34 -8.51 4.94
CA GLY A 203 -14.74 -8.68 4.58
C GLY A 203 -15.73 -8.55 5.75
N LYS A 204 -15.29 -8.10 6.93
CA LYS A 204 -16.17 -7.86 8.08
C LYS A 204 -16.08 -6.41 8.54
N ALA A 205 -17.22 -5.79 8.76
CA ALA A 205 -17.30 -4.50 9.42
C ALA A 205 -17.25 -4.67 10.94
N GLN A 206 -16.54 -3.76 11.61
CA GLN A 206 -16.53 -3.66 13.07
C GLN A 206 -17.13 -2.32 13.50
N VAL A 207 -18.05 -2.35 14.45
CA VAL A 207 -18.61 -1.14 15.05
C VAL A 207 -17.60 -0.59 16.05
N ILE A 208 -16.96 0.51 15.72
CA ILE A 208 -16.00 1.20 16.60
C ILE A 208 -16.72 2.04 17.66
N LYS A 209 -17.81 2.69 17.26
CA LYS A 209 -18.65 3.53 18.13
C LYS A 209 -20.11 3.32 17.79
N PRO A 210 -20.97 3.02 18.76
CA PRO A 210 -22.41 2.95 18.53
C PRO A 210 -22.95 4.27 17.97
N GLY A 211 -23.91 4.18 17.05
CA GLY A 211 -24.69 5.34 16.61
C GLY A 211 -25.61 5.86 17.72
N LYS A 212 -26.13 7.06 17.50
CA LYS A 212 -27.21 7.63 18.35
C LYS A 212 -28.56 7.12 17.85
#